data_85b51c78eeadad52418d33a8d5e0d359
#
_entry.id   85b51c78eeadad52418d33a8d5e0d359
#
_cell.length_a   1.000
_cell.length_b   1.000
_cell.length_c   1.000
_cell.angle_alpha   90.00
_cell.angle_beta   90.00
_cell.angle_gamma   90.00
#
_symmetry.space_group_name_H-M   'P 1'
#
loop_
_entity.id
_entity.type
_entity.pdbx_description
1 polymer ?
#
loop_
_entity_poly.entity_id
_entity_poly.type
_entity_poly.pdbx_seq_one_letter_code
_entity_poly.pdbx_strand_id
1 'polypeptide(L)'
;AGEKAKRNPAALNQARAELEAAGKPFTEQDVAQRAYNNGMAASGFGTGGKYQQAIQAATAAVRGLAGGNLSAALAGGAAPYIAEIIKQTSPDGAGRVAAHAVVNAALAVAQGNNALAGAAGAATGEVVGMIATQMYGKAVSELSETEKQTVSTLATVAAGLAGGLVGDSGASAVAGAQAGKTTVENNALGNKNDKLPPIIPINPLPIGVEGADGEPLNGGGIAKGGKSKDTQIWTETKKAEPVGNAYGHWTKHGKEFPEYQNAKQYVDAAHNFMTHPPPGTLTKNRPNGDTLYYNPVTNVFASKDINGVPRTMFKPEKGIEYWNKQ
;
A
#
# COMPACT_ATOMS: atom_id res chain seq x y z
N ALA A 1 3.68 28.31 -9.89
CA ALA A 1 4.05 27.99 -11.27
C ALA A 1 3.01 28.55 -12.25
N GLY A 2 1.75 28.14 -12.19
CA GLY A 2 0.70 28.59 -13.10
C GLY A 2 0.49 30.11 -13.14
N GLU A 3 0.38 30.75 -11.98
CA GLU A 3 0.22 32.22 -11.91
C GLU A 3 1.43 32.98 -12.49
N LYS A 4 2.64 32.40 -12.33
CA LYS A 4 3.83 32.96 -12.96
C LYS A 4 3.79 32.83 -14.48
N ALA A 5 3.29 31.71 -15.00
CA ALA A 5 3.14 31.46 -16.43
C ALA A 5 2.12 32.41 -17.08
N LYS A 6 1.00 32.75 -16.43
CA LYS A 6 0.00 33.74 -16.90
C LYS A 6 0.55 35.14 -17.08
N ARG A 7 1.68 35.44 -16.45
CA ARG A 7 2.34 36.76 -16.53
C ARG A 7 3.61 36.75 -17.39
N ASN A 8 3.94 35.59 -17.95
CA ASN A 8 5.14 35.43 -18.78
C ASN A 8 4.78 35.54 -20.26
N PRO A 9 5.29 36.54 -21.01
CA PRO A 9 4.98 36.71 -22.42
C PRO A 9 5.33 35.48 -23.28
N ALA A 10 6.44 34.80 -23.00
CA ALA A 10 6.82 33.61 -23.75
C ALA A 10 5.84 32.47 -23.54
N ALA A 11 5.37 32.24 -22.29
CA ALA A 11 4.38 31.21 -21.98
C ALA A 11 3.01 31.54 -22.60
N LEU A 12 2.61 32.79 -22.63
CA LEU A 12 1.38 33.23 -23.31
C LEU A 12 1.46 33.05 -24.82
N ASN A 13 2.58 33.41 -25.46
CA ASN A 13 2.79 33.18 -26.89
C ASN A 13 2.76 31.68 -27.23
N GLN A 14 3.40 30.83 -26.42
CA GLN A 14 3.34 29.40 -26.61
C GLN A 14 1.89 28.88 -26.46
N ALA A 15 1.17 29.31 -25.44
CA ALA A 15 -0.22 28.93 -25.21
C ALA A 15 -1.13 29.32 -26.37
N ARG A 16 -0.91 30.55 -26.94
CA ARG A 16 -1.63 31.03 -28.12
C ARG A 16 -1.38 30.12 -29.32
N ALA A 17 -0.11 29.84 -29.63
CA ALA A 17 0.25 28.95 -30.73
C ALA A 17 -0.36 27.55 -30.60
N GLU A 18 -0.42 27.01 -29.38
CA GLU A 18 -1.06 25.70 -29.11
C GLU A 18 -2.59 25.79 -29.37
N LEU A 19 -3.26 26.86 -29.00
CA LEU A 19 -4.70 27.03 -29.24
C LEU A 19 -5.01 27.28 -30.73
N GLU A 20 -4.17 28.03 -31.44
CA GLU A 20 -4.25 28.23 -32.89
C GLU A 20 -4.11 26.87 -33.62
N ALA A 21 -3.13 26.05 -33.23
CA ALA A 21 -2.92 24.74 -33.80
C ALA A 21 -4.09 23.76 -33.53
N ALA A 22 -4.84 23.97 -32.45
CA ALA A 22 -6.05 23.18 -32.13
C ALA A 22 -7.26 23.57 -33.03
N GLY A 23 -7.20 24.68 -33.76
CA GLY A 23 -8.19 25.08 -34.76
C GLY A 23 -9.57 25.45 -34.22
N LYS A 24 -9.69 25.71 -32.91
CA LYS A 24 -10.94 26.12 -32.25
C LYS A 24 -10.88 27.61 -31.94
N PRO A 25 -12.00 28.35 -31.98
CA PRO A 25 -12.05 29.72 -31.50
C PRO A 25 -11.62 29.82 -30.04
N PHE A 26 -10.82 30.81 -29.70
CA PHE A 26 -10.36 31.04 -28.34
C PHE A 26 -10.29 32.51 -27.99
N THR A 27 -10.30 32.84 -26.72
CA THR A 27 -10.20 34.17 -26.14
C THR A 27 -8.85 34.39 -25.47
N GLU A 28 -8.50 35.60 -25.11
CA GLU A 28 -7.31 35.91 -24.32
C GLU A 28 -7.36 35.24 -22.93
N GLN A 29 -8.54 35.01 -22.40
CA GLN A 29 -8.71 34.25 -21.15
C GLN A 29 -8.33 32.78 -21.33
N ASP A 30 -8.64 32.18 -22.48
CA ASP A 30 -8.23 30.82 -22.82
C ASP A 30 -6.71 30.71 -22.95
N VAL A 31 -6.06 31.72 -23.56
CA VAL A 31 -4.60 31.83 -23.65
C VAL A 31 -3.98 31.86 -22.25
N ALA A 32 -4.51 32.74 -21.37
CA ALA A 32 -4.02 32.82 -19.98
C ALA A 32 -4.24 31.53 -19.22
N GLN A 33 -5.39 30.89 -19.38
CA GLN A 33 -5.69 29.58 -18.73
C GLN A 33 -4.79 28.47 -19.28
N ARG A 34 -4.54 28.46 -20.60
CA ARG A 34 -3.62 27.48 -21.21
C ARG A 34 -2.19 27.65 -20.68
N ALA A 35 -1.71 28.90 -20.61
CA ALA A 35 -0.40 29.22 -20.04
C ALA A 35 -0.31 28.76 -18.57
N TYR A 36 -1.38 28.98 -17.78
CA TYR A 36 -1.47 28.49 -16.40
C TYR A 36 -1.34 26.99 -16.34
N ASN A 37 -2.12 26.25 -17.14
CA ASN A 37 -2.13 24.80 -17.17
C ASN A 37 -0.74 24.25 -17.56
N ASN A 38 -0.11 24.81 -18.58
CA ASN A 38 1.24 24.45 -19.01
C ASN A 38 2.26 24.70 -17.89
N GLY A 39 2.16 25.83 -17.20
CA GLY A 39 3.02 26.15 -16.05
C GLY A 39 2.82 25.22 -14.87
N MET A 40 1.60 24.80 -14.59
CA MET A 40 1.31 23.80 -13.54
C MET A 40 1.84 22.41 -13.92
N ALA A 41 1.60 21.96 -15.14
CA ALA A 41 2.10 20.70 -15.66
C ALA A 41 3.64 20.64 -15.64
N ALA A 42 4.30 21.69 -16.13
CA ALA A 42 5.76 21.79 -16.14
C ALA A 42 6.37 21.81 -14.73
N SER A 43 5.66 22.33 -13.74
CA SER A 43 6.13 22.36 -12.35
C SER A 43 6.11 20.99 -11.67
N GLY A 44 5.25 20.08 -12.12
CA GLY A 44 5.02 18.79 -11.50
C GLY A 44 4.28 18.82 -10.15
N PHE A 45 3.78 20.00 -9.72
CA PHE A 45 3.01 20.15 -8.47
C PHE A 45 1.49 20.15 -8.69
N GLY A 46 1.01 20.19 -9.93
CA GLY A 46 -0.41 20.08 -10.24
C GLY A 46 -0.96 18.67 -10.01
N THR A 47 -2.30 18.56 -10.07
CA THR A 47 -3.00 17.27 -9.90
C THR A 47 -2.50 16.25 -10.92
N GLY A 48 -2.03 15.10 -10.43
CA GLY A 48 -1.40 14.04 -11.24
C GLY A 48 0.05 14.32 -11.65
N GLY A 49 0.68 15.38 -11.13
CA GLY A 49 2.08 15.71 -11.41
C GLY A 49 3.06 14.94 -10.52
N LYS A 50 4.30 14.79 -11.00
CA LYS A 50 5.34 13.95 -10.37
C LYS A 50 5.67 14.32 -8.91
N TYR A 51 5.66 15.59 -8.56
CA TYR A 51 5.93 16.02 -7.17
C TYR A 51 4.71 15.81 -6.27
N GLN A 52 3.49 16.00 -6.79
CA GLN A 52 2.29 15.64 -6.06
C GLN A 52 2.25 14.13 -5.80
N GLN A 53 2.58 13.30 -6.78
CA GLN A 53 2.69 11.85 -6.66
C GLN A 53 3.71 11.45 -5.58
N ALA A 54 4.90 12.09 -5.56
CA ALA A 54 5.92 11.85 -4.54
C ALA A 54 5.44 12.25 -3.13
N ILE A 55 4.71 13.36 -3.00
CA ILE A 55 4.13 13.80 -1.72
C ILE A 55 3.06 12.81 -1.24
N GLN A 56 2.20 12.31 -2.14
CA GLN A 56 1.20 11.28 -1.81
C GLN A 56 1.88 10.00 -1.31
N ALA A 57 2.90 9.54 -2.04
CA ALA A 57 3.70 8.36 -1.68
C ALA A 57 4.35 8.51 -0.30
N ALA A 58 5.04 9.63 -0.06
CA ALA A 58 5.68 9.92 1.22
C ALA A 58 4.66 10.02 2.36
N THR A 59 3.52 10.69 2.14
CA THR A 59 2.45 10.82 3.14
C THR A 59 1.86 9.46 3.50
N ALA A 60 1.60 8.60 2.52
CA ALA A 60 1.06 7.26 2.76
C ALA A 60 2.09 6.37 3.47
N ALA A 61 3.35 6.45 3.10
CA ALA A 61 4.44 5.72 3.78
C ALA A 61 4.56 6.16 5.25
N VAL A 62 4.58 7.46 5.52
CA VAL A 62 4.63 7.98 6.90
C VAL A 62 3.44 7.54 7.73
N ARG A 63 2.22 7.54 7.17
CA ARG A 63 1.02 7.04 7.86
C ARG A 63 1.14 5.55 8.20
N GLY A 64 1.64 4.74 7.26
CA GLY A 64 1.87 3.32 7.50
C GLY A 64 2.90 3.09 8.60
N LEU A 65 4.02 3.83 8.60
CA LEU A 65 5.06 3.77 9.64
C LEU A 65 4.55 4.25 11.00
N ALA A 66 3.81 5.35 11.04
CA ALA A 66 3.20 5.87 12.27
C ALA A 66 2.19 4.88 12.88
N GLY A 67 1.52 4.08 12.04
CA GLY A 67 0.67 2.97 12.46
C GLY A 67 1.44 1.68 12.80
N GLY A 68 2.78 1.70 12.79
CA GLY A 68 3.61 0.52 13.08
C GLY A 68 3.51 -0.59 12.02
N ASN A 69 3.04 -0.28 10.81
CA ASN A 69 2.82 -1.26 9.76
C ASN A 69 3.71 -0.99 8.53
N LEU A 70 4.84 -1.70 8.47
CA LEU A 70 5.79 -1.56 7.36
C LEU A 70 5.17 -1.95 6.00
N SER A 71 4.34 -3.01 5.97
CA SER A 71 3.66 -3.42 4.74
C SER A 71 2.71 -2.33 4.25
N ALA A 72 1.96 -1.69 5.16
CA ALA A 72 1.11 -0.54 4.82
C ALA A 72 1.92 0.66 4.34
N ALA A 73 3.08 0.91 4.94
CA ALA A 73 3.98 1.97 4.51
C ALA A 73 4.51 1.74 3.09
N LEU A 74 4.98 0.54 2.79
CA LEU A 74 5.49 0.15 1.47
C LEU A 74 4.37 0.16 0.41
N ALA A 75 3.23 -0.47 0.71
CA ALA A 75 2.10 -0.51 -0.21
C ALA A 75 1.53 0.89 -0.49
N GLY A 76 1.35 1.71 0.55
CA GLY A 76 0.88 3.08 0.41
C GLY A 76 1.85 3.97 -0.37
N GLY A 77 3.15 3.83 -0.10
CA GLY A 77 4.20 4.54 -0.82
C GLY A 77 4.33 4.13 -2.29
N ALA A 78 4.06 2.86 -2.61
CA ALA A 78 4.12 2.35 -3.98
C ALA A 78 2.86 2.66 -4.81
N ALA A 79 1.69 2.80 -4.17
CA ALA A 79 0.40 2.90 -4.85
C ALA A 79 0.33 3.98 -5.96
N PRO A 80 0.80 5.23 -5.77
CA PRO A 80 0.79 6.23 -6.82
C PRO A 80 1.63 5.86 -8.04
N TYR A 81 2.79 5.25 -7.83
CA TYR A 81 3.70 4.82 -8.91
C TYR A 81 3.15 3.62 -9.67
N ILE A 82 2.50 2.68 -8.97
CA ILE A 82 1.86 1.52 -9.60
C ILE A 82 0.68 1.99 -10.47
N ALA A 83 -0.10 2.98 -10.02
CA ALA A 83 -1.16 3.58 -10.83
C ALA A 83 -0.61 4.15 -12.16
N GLU A 84 0.53 4.83 -12.13
CA GLU A 84 1.20 5.31 -13.34
C GLU A 84 1.71 4.16 -14.23
N ILE A 85 2.26 3.10 -13.66
CA ILE A 85 2.69 1.92 -14.42
C ILE A 85 1.48 1.29 -15.14
N ILE A 86 0.35 1.11 -14.45
CA ILE A 86 -0.87 0.57 -15.05
C ILE A 86 -1.32 1.44 -16.22
N LYS A 87 -1.28 2.78 -16.07
CA LYS A 87 -1.61 3.72 -17.14
C LYS A 87 -0.76 3.51 -18.39
N GLN A 88 0.55 3.27 -18.21
CA GLN A 88 1.49 3.12 -19.32
C GLN A 88 1.45 1.73 -19.97
N THR A 89 1.04 0.70 -19.22
CA THR A 89 1.13 -0.70 -19.66
C THR A 89 -0.20 -1.34 -20.00
N SER A 90 -1.33 -0.76 -19.56
CA SER A 90 -2.66 -1.31 -19.77
C SER A 90 -3.43 -0.57 -20.86
N PRO A 91 -4.16 -1.28 -21.74
CA PRO A 91 -5.07 -0.65 -22.70
C PRO A 91 -6.12 0.23 -22.02
N ASP A 92 -6.55 1.30 -22.69
CA ASP A 92 -7.66 2.12 -22.21
C ASP A 92 -8.97 1.30 -22.08
N GLY A 93 -9.84 1.74 -21.18
CA GLY A 93 -11.16 1.15 -20.97
C GLY A 93 -11.18 0.00 -19.97
N ALA A 94 -11.96 -1.04 -20.23
CA ALA A 94 -12.24 -2.13 -19.28
C ALA A 94 -10.98 -2.85 -18.77
N GLY A 95 -9.96 -3.01 -19.62
CA GLY A 95 -8.70 -3.64 -19.24
C GLY A 95 -7.96 -2.86 -18.16
N ARG A 96 -7.93 -1.54 -18.27
CA ARG A 96 -7.30 -0.66 -17.26
C ARG A 96 -8.11 -0.63 -15.97
N VAL A 97 -9.44 -0.56 -16.04
CA VAL A 97 -10.31 -0.67 -14.87
C VAL A 97 -10.05 -1.98 -14.10
N ALA A 98 -9.96 -3.11 -14.83
CA ALA A 98 -9.67 -4.40 -14.21
C ALA A 98 -8.27 -4.44 -13.58
N ALA A 99 -7.25 -3.91 -14.26
CA ALA A 99 -5.89 -3.85 -13.72
C ALA A 99 -5.82 -3.03 -12.43
N HIS A 100 -6.46 -1.87 -12.39
CA HIS A 100 -6.56 -1.05 -11.18
C HIS A 100 -7.30 -1.77 -10.05
N ALA A 101 -8.41 -2.45 -10.35
CA ALA A 101 -9.18 -3.20 -9.37
C ALA A 101 -8.33 -4.31 -8.72
N VAL A 102 -7.67 -5.14 -9.53
CA VAL A 102 -6.85 -6.26 -9.04
C VAL A 102 -5.66 -5.77 -8.20
N VAL A 103 -4.92 -4.79 -8.71
CA VAL A 103 -3.75 -4.27 -8.01
C VAL A 103 -4.13 -3.57 -6.71
N ASN A 104 -5.19 -2.75 -6.72
CA ASN A 104 -5.63 -2.07 -5.50
C ASN A 104 -6.29 -3.01 -4.49
N ALA A 105 -6.86 -4.14 -4.91
CA ALA A 105 -7.23 -5.22 -3.99
C ALA A 105 -6.00 -5.74 -3.22
N ALA A 106 -4.91 -6.04 -3.92
CA ALA A 106 -3.67 -6.51 -3.30
C ALA A 106 -3.04 -5.44 -2.40
N LEU A 107 -3.01 -4.18 -2.84
CA LEU A 107 -2.50 -3.06 -2.03
C LEU A 107 -3.36 -2.83 -0.78
N ALA A 108 -4.68 -2.96 -0.87
CA ALA A 108 -5.59 -2.86 0.27
C ALA A 108 -5.28 -3.94 1.32
N VAL A 109 -5.11 -5.19 0.89
CA VAL A 109 -4.71 -6.28 1.79
C VAL A 109 -3.38 -6.00 2.45
N ALA A 110 -2.37 -5.57 1.70
CA ALA A 110 -1.06 -5.22 2.24
C ALA A 110 -1.11 -4.07 3.25
N GLN A 111 -2.10 -3.19 3.14
CA GLN A 111 -2.38 -2.10 4.08
C GLN A 111 -3.28 -2.50 5.25
N GLY A 112 -3.71 -3.77 5.32
CA GLY A 112 -4.64 -4.24 6.35
C GLY A 112 -6.09 -3.83 6.12
N ASN A 113 -6.44 -3.43 4.89
CA ASN A 113 -7.78 -3.01 4.48
C ASN A 113 -8.52 -4.13 3.73
N ASN A 114 -9.82 -3.93 3.52
CA ASN A 114 -10.64 -4.85 2.74
C ASN A 114 -10.25 -4.83 1.26
N ALA A 115 -9.93 -6.00 0.68
CA ALA A 115 -9.53 -6.16 -0.71
C ALA A 115 -10.60 -5.65 -1.70
N LEU A 116 -11.87 -6.01 -1.46
CA LEU A 116 -12.98 -5.62 -2.32
C LEU A 116 -13.23 -4.12 -2.27
N ALA A 117 -13.06 -3.49 -1.11
CA ALA A 117 -13.16 -2.04 -0.96
C ALA A 117 -12.06 -1.32 -1.76
N GLY A 118 -10.83 -1.81 -1.73
CA GLY A 118 -9.73 -1.30 -2.54
C GLY A 118 -9.99 -1.45 -4.04
N ALA A 119 -10.45 -2.63 -4.45
CA ALA A 119 -10.80 -2.92 -5.84
C ALA A 119 -11.94 -2.02 -6.36
N ALA A 120 -13.04 -1.95 -5.62
CA ALA A 120 -14.21 -1.15 -5.98
C ALA A 120 -13.88 0.34 -6.04
N GLY A 121 -13.09 0.83 -5.09
CA GLY A 121 -12.64 2.21 -5.06
C GLY A 121 -11.80 2.57 -6.28
N ALA A 122 -10.82 1.75 -6.62
CA ALA A 122 -9.95 1.98 -7.77
C ALA A 122 -10.71 1.91 -9.10
N ALA A 123 -11.56 0.91 -9.27
CA ALA A 123 -12.42 0.78 -10.46
C ALA A 123 -13.33 2.00 -10.63
N THR A 124 -13.95 2.46 -9.54
CA THR A 124 -14.79 3.66 -9.55
C THR A 124 -13.99 4.92 -9.89
N GLY A 125 -12.79 5.08 -9.33
CA GLY A 125 -11.90 6.19 -9.64
C GLY A 125 -11.54 6.26 -11.13
N GLU A 126 -11.22 5.14 -11.74
CA GLU A 126 -10.93 5.05 -13.16
C GLU A 126 -12.16 5.42 -14.03
N VAL A 127 -13.32 4.85 -13.70
CA VAL A 127 -14.57 5.13 -14.43
C VAL A 127 -14.95 6.60 -14.33
N VAL A 128 -14.86 7.20 -13.15
CA VAL A 128 -15.14 8.64 -12.97
C VAL A 128 -14.16 9.49 -13.78
N GLY A 129 -12.88 9.12 -13.82
CA GLY A 129 -11.89 9.80 -14.65
C GLY A 129 -12.23 9.76 -16.14
N MET A 130 -12.66 8.61 -16.66
CA MET A 130 -13.09 8.46 -18.05
C MET A 130 -14.36 9.27 -18.36
N ILE A 131 -15.35 9.24 -17.48
CA ILE A 131 -16.60 10.01 -17.65
C ILE A 131 -16.33 11.50 -17.63
N ALA A 132 -15.47 11.97 -16.74
CA ALA A 132 -15.17 13.38 -16.59
C ALA A 132 -14.57 13.99 -17.86
N THR A 133 -13.66 13.31 -18.53
CA THR A 133 -13.09 13.77 -19.81
C THR A 133 -14.17 13.88 -20.90
N GLN A 134 -15.15 13.00 -20.90
CA GLN A 134 -16.30 13.06 -21.81
C GLN A 134 -17.24 14.22 -21.46
N MET A 135 -17.54 14.43 -20.18
CA MET A 135 -18.45 15.50 -19.72
C MET A 135 -17.88 16.89 -19.99
N TYR A 136 -16.59 17.09 -19.79
CA TYR A 136 -15.94 18.36 -20.11
C TYR A 136 -15.71 18.58 -21.61
N GLY A 137 -15.78 17.50 -22.42
CA GLY A 137 -15.46 17.56 -23.86
C GLY A 137 -14.04 18.03 -24.14
N LYS A 138 -13.13 17.85 -23.18
CA LYS A 138 -11.75 18.29 -23.19
C LYS A 138 -10.80 17.12 -22.99
N ALA A 139 -9.63 17.18 -23.63
CA ALA A 139 -8.53 16.29 -23.27
C ALA A 139 -8.02 16.62 -21.84
N VAL A 140 -7.44 15.64 -21.15
CA VAL A 140 -6.91 15.85 -19.78
C VAL A 140 -5.89 16.99 -19.71
N SER A 141 -5.08 17.17 -20.76
CA SER A 141 -4.11 18.28 -20.88
C SER A 141 -4.77 19.65 -20.98
N GLU A 142 -6.03 19.71 -21.37
CA GLU A 142 -6.82 20.93 -21.53
C GLU A 142 -7.64 21.27 -20.27
N LEU A 143 -7.79 20.32 -19.34
CA LEU A 143 -8.46 20.56 -18.06
C LEU A 143 -7.64 21.54 -17.21
N SER A 144 -8.32 22.54 -16.67
CA SER A 144 -7.74 23.43 -15.66
C SER A 144 -7.45 22.66 -14.37
N GLU A 145 -6.60 23.20 -13.54
CA GLU A 145 -6.31 22.59 -12.22
C GLU A 145 -7.57 22.46 -11.36
N THR A 146 -8.47 23.45 -11.42
CA THR A 146 -9.77 23.41 -10.74
C THR A 146 -10.66 22.29 -11.25
N GLU A 147 -10.73 22.08 -12.57
CA GLU A 147 -11.50 20.97 -13.16
C GLU A 147 -10.89 19.64 -12.75
N LYS A 148 -9.58 19.47 -12.76
CA LYS A 148 -8.88 18.26 -12.28
C LYS A 148 -9.18 17.98 -10.81
N GLN A 149 -9.12 18.99 -9.95
CA GLN A 149 -9.45 18.85 -8.52
C GLN A 149 -10.92 18.48 -8.30
N THR A 150 -11.83 19.03 -9.10
CA THR A 150 -13.26 18.66 -9.07
C THR A 150 -13.44 17.19 -9.42
N VAL A 151 -12.80 16.71 -10.50
CA VAL A 151 -12.83 15.31 -10.89
C VAL A 151 -12.25 14.41 -9.80
N SER A 152 -11.10 14.79 -9.24
CA SER A 152 -10.47 14.04 -8.13
C SER A 152 -11.39 13.95 -6.91
N THR A 153 -12.07 15.05 -6.56
CA THR A 153 -13.00 15.07 -5.43
C THR A 153 -14.20 14.17 -5.67
N LEU A 154 -14.83 14.27 -6.85
CA LEU A 154 -15.96 13.42 -7.22
C LEU A 154 -15.58 11.93 -7.24
N ALA A 155 -14.42 11.62 -7.82
CA ALA A 155 -13.90 10.25 -7.83
C ALA A 155 -13.64 9.73 -6.40
N THR A 156 -13.08 10.55 -5.53
CA THR A 156 -12.82 10.20 -4.13
C THR A 156 -14.12 9.88 -3.38
N VAL A 157 -15.15 10.71 -3.54
CA VAL A 157 -16.45 10.50 -2.88
C VAL A 157 -17.14 9.25 -3.44
N ALA A 158 -17.22 9.12 -4.77
CA ALA A 158 -17.86 7.96 -5.41
C ALA A 158 -17.14 6.65 -5.04
N ALA A 159 -15.81 6.66 -5.06
CA ALA A 159 -15.00 5.51 -4.67
C ALA A 159 -15.14 5.15 -3.19
N GLY A 160 -15.27 6.15 -2.31
CA GLY A 160 -15.56 5.95 -0.90
C GLY A 160 -16.91 5.28 -0.67
N LEU A 161 -17.94 5.74 -1.38
CA LEU A 161 -19.26 5.12 -1.33
C LEU A 161 -19.21 3.66 -1.84
N ALA A 162 -18.57 3.41 -2.98
CA ALA A 162 -18.42 2.07 -3.52
C ALA A 162 -17.66 1.14 -2.56
N GLY A 163 -16.54 1.60 -2.00
CA GLY A 163 -15.76 0.84 -1.02
C GLY A 163 -16.52 0.57 0.27
N GLY A 164 -17.28 1.56 0.75
CA GLY A 164 -18.12 1.43 1.95
C GLY A 164 -19.25 0.43 1.77
N LEU A 165 -19.94 0.48 0.63
CA LEU A 165 -21.03 -0.46 0.30
C LEU A 165 -20.53 -1.91 0.17
N VAL A 166 -19.37 -2.12 -0.47
CA VAL A 166 -18.82 -3.46 -0.69
C VAL A 166 -18.17 -4.04 0.56
N GLY A 167 -17.50 -3.20 1.35
CA GLY A 167 -16.76 -3.61 2.54
C GLY A 167 -17.53 -3.46 3.86
N ASP A 168 -18.76 -2.96 3.79
CA ASP A 168 -19.71 -2.78 4.91
C ASP A 168 -19.10 -2.12 6.17
N SER A 169 -18.28 -1.08 5.95
CA SER A 169 -17.66 -0.33 7.05
C SER A 169 -17.16 1.05 6.66
N GLY A 170 -17.06 1.96 7.63
CA GLY A 170 -16.41 3.26 7.44
C GLY A 170 -14.94 3.15 7.07
N ALA A 171 -14.21 2.17 7.60
CA ALA A 171 -12.82 1.91 7.22
C ALA A 171 -12.71 1.49 5.76
N SER A 172 -13.62 0.66 5.26
CA SER A 172 -13.73 0.28 3.85
C SER A 172 -14.06 1.46 2.96
N ALA A 173 -14.92 2.38 3.40
CA ALA A 173 -15.19 3.62 2.68
C ALA A 173 -13.92 4.49 2.55
N VAL A 174 -13.13 4.63 3.61
CA VAL A 174 -11.85 5.37 3.57
C VAL A 174 -10.85 4.68 2.64
N ALA A 175 -10.73 3.36 2.71
CA ALA A 175 -9.85 2.58 1.83
C ALA A 175 -10.25 2.73 0.35
N GLY A 176 -11.55 2.64 0.04
CA GLY A 176 -12.09 2.87 -1.30
C GLY A 176 -11.83 4.29 -1.80
N ALA A 177 -12.06 5.29 -0.97
CA ALA A 177 -11.79 6.69 -1.29
C ALA A 177 -10.31 6.94 -1.63
N GLN A 178 -9.39 6.37 -0.85
CA GLN A 178 -7.95 6.49 -1.08
C GLN A 178 -7.53 5.80 -2.38
N ALA A 179 -8.02 4.58 -2.63
CA ALA A 179 -7.74 3.84 -3.84
C ALA A 179 -8.25 4.59 -5.08
N GLY A 180 -9.48 5.09 -5.06
CA GLY A 180 -10.08 5.86 -6.16
C GLY A 180 -9.37 7.18 -6.41
N LYS A 181 -9.05 7.94 -5.36
CA LYS A 181 -8.27 9.17 -5.46
C LYS A 181 -6.89 8.92 -6.09
N THR A 182 -6.17 7.93 -5.61
CA THR A 182 -4.85 7.58 -6.13
C THR A 182 -4.94 7.18 -7.61
N THR A 183 -5.95 6.39 -7.97
CA THR A 183 -6.17 5.94 -9.35
C THR A 183 -6.49 7.12 -10.26
N VAL A 184 -7.46 7.96 -9.92
CA VAL A 184 -7.88 9.06 -10.80
C VAL A 184 -6.78 10.10 -10.97
N GLU A 185 -6.08 10.47 -9.92
CA GLU A 185 -5.04 11.50 -9.98
C GLU A 185 -3.78 11.03 -10.71
N ASN A 186 -3.32 9.82 -10.46
CA ASN A 186 -2.06 9.32 -11.03
C ASN A 186 -2.25 8.56 -12.36
N ASN A 187 -3.48 8.15 -12.69
CA ASN A 187 -3.80 7.53 -13.96
C ASN A 187 -4.61 8.47 -14.87
N ALA A 188 -5.89 8.68 -14.58
CA ALA A 188 -6.79 9.42 -15.48
C ALA A 188 -6.40 10.89 -15.67
N LEU A 189 -6.00 11.58 -14.60
CA LEU A 189 -5.62 13.01 -14.61
C LEU A 189 -4.11 13.24 -14.75
N GLY A 190 -3.29 12.22 -14.64
CA GLY A 190 -1.86 12.30 -14.80
C GLY A 190 -1.44 12.71 -16.21
N ASN A 191 -0.31 13.39 -16.34
CA ASN A 191 0.20 13.81 -17.64
C ASN A 191 0.74 12.58 -18.41
N LYS A 192 0.28 12.36 -19.65
CA LYS A 192 0.74 11.23 -20.50
C LYS A 192 2.23 11.29 -20.84
N ASN A 193 2.86 12.46 -20.69
CA ASN A 193 4.26 12.69 -21.01
C ASN A 193 5.20 12.62 -19.80
N ASP A 194 4.68 12.44 -18.60
CA ASP A 194 5.52 12.24 -17.43
C ASP A 194 6.15 10.83 -17.56
N LYS A 195 7.40 10.80 -18.01
CA LYS A 195 8.21 9.60 -17.88
C LYS A 195 8.30 9.28 -16.39
N LEU A 196 8.08 8.01 -16.04
CA LEU A 196 8.41 7.52 -14.70
C LEU A 196 9.75 8.11 -14.30
N PRO A 197 9.87 8.75 -13.12
CA PRO A 197 11.19 9.02 -12.59
C PRO A 197 11.95 7.69 -12.67
N PRO A 198 13.24 7.70 -13.02
CA PRO A 198 14.02 6.48 -12.96
C PRO A 198 13.70 5.88 -11.61
N ILE A 199 13.24 4.63 -11.57
CA ILE A 199 13.09 3.90 -10.34
C ILE A 199 14.46 4.02 -9.73
N ILE A 200 14.60 4.93 -8.76
CA ILE A 200 15.77 4.90 -7.88
C ILE A 200 15.64 3.49 -7.33
N PRO A 201 16.55 2.56 -7.65
CA PRO A 201 16.53 1.32 -6.96
C PRO A 201 16.55 1.75 -5.50
N ILE A 202 15.47 1.50 -4.77
CA ILE A 202 15.50 1.54 -3.33
C ILE A 202 16.49 0.41 -3.07
N ASN A 203 17.75 0.80 -3.04
CA ASN A 203 18.76 -0.03 -2.44
C ASN A 203 18.15 -0.30 -1.08
N PRO A 204 17.70 -1.52 -0.78
CA PRO A 204 17.20 -1.78 0.57
C PRO A 204 18.31 -1.26 1.44
N LEU A 205 18.00 -0.25 2.26
CA LEU A 205 18.87 0.10 3.36
C LEU A 205 19.37 -1.24 3.88
N PRO A 206 20.67 -1.43 4.13
CA PRO A 206 21.16 -2.65 4.72
C PRO A 206 20.55 -2.74 6.12
N ILE A 207 19.28 -3.16 6.17
CA ILE A 207 18.74 -3.84 7.32
C ILE A 207 19.50 -5.15 7.23
N GLY A 208 20.59 -5.23 8.02
CA GLY A 208 21.38 -6.43 8.12
C GLY A 208 20.51 -7.60 8.53
N VAL A 209 19.91 -8.23 7.53
CA VAL A 209 19.54 -9.61 7.55
C VAL A 209 20.69 -10.30 6.83
N GLU A 210 21.82 -10.42 7.51
CA GLU A 210 22.77 -11.45 7.19
C GLU A 210 22.03 -12.77 7.36
N GLY A 211 21.60 -13.35 6.24
CA GLY A 211 21.37 -14.76 6.18
C GLY A 211 22.68 -15.46 6.47
N ALA A 212 22.66 -16.47 7.30
CA ALA A 212 23.85 -17.17 7.80
C ALA A 212 24.75 -17.81 6.72
N ASP A 213 24.48 -17.60 5.44
CA ASP A 213 25.14 -18.33 4.35
C ASP A 213 25.59 -17.48 3.14
N GLY A 214 25.63 -16.14 3.24
CA GLY A 214 26.40 -15.30 2.30
C GLY A 214 26.06 -15.36 0.80
N GLU A 215 24.88 -15.87 0.37
CA GLU A 215 24.50 -15.96 -1.04
C GLU A 215 23.46 -14.88 -1.42
N PRO A 216 23.67 -14.17 -2.56
CA PRO A 216 22.73 -13.16 -3.02
C PRO A 216 21.48 -13.81 -3.62
N LEU A 217 20.30 -13.45 -3.11
CA LEU A 217 19.01 -13.84 -3.69
C LEU A 217 18.83 -13.17 -5.06
N ASN A 218 19.05 -13.96 -6.11
CA ASN A 218 18.83 -13.57 -7.49
C ASN A 218 17.34 -13.73 -7.84
N GLY A 219 16.71 -12.64 -8.31
CA GLY A 219 15.32 -12.64 -8.71
C GLY A 219 15.10 -13.38 -10.02
N GLY A 220 14.05 -14.16 -10.07
CA GLY A 220 13.55 -14.71 -11.33
C GLY A 220 12.71 -15.96 -11.17
N GLY A 221 11.46 -15.88 -11.61
CA GLY A 221 10.71 -17.04 -12.02
C GLY A 221 9.45 -17.34 -11.19
N ILE A 222 8.30 -17.05 -11.79
CA ILE A 222 7.02 -17.64 -11.43
C ILE A 222 7.12 -19.15 -11.65
N ALA A 223 7.24 -19.90 -10.57
CA ALA A 223 7.13 -21.35 -10.59
C ALA A 223 5.99 -21.80 -9.71
N LYS A 224 5.11 -22.61 -10.30
CA LYS A 224 4.03 -23.37 -9.68
C LYS A 224 4.47 -24.05 -8.38
N GLY A 225 3.68 -23.82 -7.33
CA GLY A 225 3.43 -24.82 -6.28
C GLY A 225 4.63 -25.51 -5.65
N GLY A 226 5.50 -24.75 -4.97
CA GLY A 226 6.42 -25.30 -4.00
C GLY A 226 6.15 -24.64 -2.65
N LYS A 227 5.89 -25.42 -1.61
CA LYS A 227 5.82 -24.92 -0.24
C LYS A 227 7.17 -24.29 0.09
N SER A 228 7.22 -22.95 0.07
CA SER A 228 8.37 -22.21 0.59
C SER A 228 8.49 -22.55 2.07
N LYS A 229 9.63 -23.11 2.49
CA LYS A 229 9.92 -23.44 3.89
C LYS A 229 10.20 -22.19 4.75
N ASP A 230 10.25 -21.02 4.14
CA ASP A 230 10.65 -19.79 4.81
C ASP A 230 9.42 -18.91 5.05
N THR A 231 9.10 -18.75 6.36
CA THR A 231 8.14 -17.82 6.96
C THR A 231 6.70 -18.28 7.14
N GLN A 232 6.47 -19.51 7.54
CA GLN A 232 5.17 -19.82 8.11
C GLN A 232 5.02 -19.07 9.45
N ILE A 233 4.11 -18.07 9.48
CA ILE A 233 3.96 -17.15 10.64
C ILE A 233 3.54 -17.88 11.93
N TRP A 234 2.83 -19.02 11.79
CA TRP A 234 2.35 -19.88 12.87
C TRP A 234 2.06 -21.28 12.34
N THR A 235 2.01 -22.29 13.21
CA THR A 235 1.61 -23.63 12.80
C THR A 235 0.14 -23.67 12.39
N GLU A 236 -0.18 -24.44 11.34
CA GLU A 236 -1.57 -24.75 10.99
C GLU A 236 -2.15 -25.84 11.92
N THR A 237 -3.46 -25.90 12.02
CA THR A 237 -4.20 -26.95 12.70
C THR A 237 -5.28 -27.52 11.78
N LYS A 238 -5.90 -28.64 12.16
CA LYS A 238 -7.04 -29.20 11.40
C LYS A 238 -8.23 -28.23 11.30
N LYS A 239 -8.28 -27.17 12.13
CA LYS A 239 -9.40 -26.23 12.25
C LYS A 239 -9.05 -24.80 11.83
N ALA A 240 -7.78 -24.48 11.64
CA ALA A 240 -7.34 -23.11 11.33
C ALA A 240 -6.04 -23.12 10.53
N GLU A 241 -6.04 -22.36 9.44
CA GLU A 241 -4.86 -21.97 8.68
C GLU A 241 -3.89 -21.15 9.56
N PRO A 242 -2.59 -21.02 9.20
CA PRO A 242 -1.58 -20.34 10.00
C PRO A 242 -1.99 -18.96 10.52
N VAL A 243 -2.55 -18.12 9.68
CA VAL A 243 -3.01 -16.76 10.05
C VAL A 243 -4.17 -16.83 11.05
N GLY A 244 -5.15 -17.71 10.79
CA GLY A 244 -6.29 -17.90 11.67
C GLY A 244 -5.89 -18.48 13.03
N ASN A 245 -4.92 -19.40 13.06
CA ASN A 245 -4.39 -19.97 14.29
C ASN A 245 -3.62 -18.92 15.12
N ALA A 246 -2.75 -18.13 14.48
CA ALA A 246 -2.04 -17.01 15.12
C ALA A 246 -3.01 -15.99 15.74
N TYR A 247 -4.05 -15.61 14.98
CA TYR A 247 -5.09 -14.71 15.48
C TYR A 247 -5.88 -15.30 16.64
N GLY A 248 -6.18 -16.60 16.60
CA GLY A 248 -6.81 -17.33 17.71
C GLY A 248 -5.98 -17.31 18.99
N HIS A 249 -4.66 -17.49 18.87
CA HIS A 249 -3.72 -17.34 19.98
C HIS A 249 -3.70 -15.91 20.54
N TRP A 250 -3.65 -14.89 19.68
CA TRP A 250 -3.76 -13.48 20.09
C TRP A 250 -5.07 -13.21 20.84
N THR A 251 -6.21 -13.63 20.31
CA THR A 251 -7.52 -13.43 20.92
C THR A 251 -7.58 -14.05 22.33
N LYS A 252 -6.94 -15.21 22.51
CA LYS A 252 -6.93 -15.92 23.77
C LYS A 252 -5.93 -15.35 24.77
N HIS A 253 -4.72 -15.04 24.33
CA HIS A 253 -3.57 -14.73 25.17
C HIS A 253 -3.11 -13.29 25.12
N GLY A 254 -3.62 -12.46 24.20
CA GLY A 254 -3.18 -11.05 24.04
C GLY A 254 -3.34 -10.21 25.29
N LYS A 255 -4.31 -10.53 26.14
CA LYS A 255 -4.51 -9.84 27.43
C LYS A 255 -3.35 -10.03 28.42
N GLU A 256 -2.57 -11.08 28.26
CA GLU A 256 -1.39 -11.36 29.08
C GLU A 256 -0.19 -10.49 28.71
N PHE A 257 -0.28 -9.80 27.53
CA PHE A 257 0.77 -8.99 26.95
C PHE A 257 0.24 -7.58 26.62
N PRO A 258 0.00 -6.73 27.64
CA PRO A 258 -0.55 -5.40 27.43
C PRO A 258 0.34 -4.46 26.61
N GLU A 259 1.61 -4.81 26.45
CA GLU A 259 2.59 -4.13 25.61
C GLU A 259 2.31 -4.30 24.11
N TYR A 260 1.55 -5.32 23.68
CA TYR A 260 1.20 -5.55 22.28
C TYR A 260 -0.23 -5.10 21.98
N GLN A 261 -0.39 -4.27 20.97
CA GLN A 261 -1.66 -3.66 20.62
C GLN A 261 -2.46 -4.45 19.58
N ASN A 262 -1.84 -5.41 18.90
CA ASN A 262 -2.47 -6.18 17.82
C ASN A 262 -1.80 -7.55 17.64
N ALA A 263 -2.49 -8.44 16.88
CA ALA A 263 -2.04 -9.79 16.61
C ALA A 263 -0.66 -9.85 15.93
N LYS A 264 -0.34 -8.88 15.06
CA LYS A 264 0.95 -8.85 14.39
C LYS A 264 2.10 -8.64 15.37
N GLN A 265 1.97 -7.68 16.28
CA GLN A 265 3.00 -7.44 17.31
C GLN A 265 3.20 -8.65 18.21
N TYR A 266 2.13 -9.36 18.54
CA TYR A 266 2.20 -10.60 19.31
C TYR A 266 2.92 -11.73 18.53
N VAL A 267 2.64 -11.88 17.26
CA VAL A 267 3.31 -12.87 16.37
C VAL A 267 4.79 -12.54 16.22
N ASP A 268 5.12 -11.28 15.93
CA ASP A 268 6.52 -10.82 15.80
C ASP A 268 7.29 -11.05 17.10
N ALA A 269 6.66 -10.76 18.24
CA ALA A 269 7.24 -10.98 19.56
C ALA A 269 7.47 -12.48 19.86
N ALA A 270 6.54 -13.35 19.45
CA ALA A 270 6.70 -14.80 19.58
C ALA A 270 7.88 -15.32 18.74
N HIS A 271 8.00 -14.86 17.50
CA HIS A 271 9.16 -15.17 16.66
C HIS A 271 10.46 -14.67 17.28
N ASN A 272 10.49 -13.41 17.70
CA ASN A 272 11.70 -12.82 18.31
C ASN A 272 12.10 -13.54 19.60
N PHE A 273 11.13 -13.86 20.47
CA PHE A 273 11.39 -14.56 21.72
C PHE A 273 12.02 -15.95 21.51
N MET A 274 11.65 -16.67 20.43
CA MET A 274 12.15 -18.01 20.11
C MET A 274 13.41 -18.00 19.24
N THR A 275 13.72 -16.90 18.56
CA THR A 275 14.96 -16.73 17.76
C THR A 275 16.06 -16.06 18.57
N HIS A 276 15.71 -15.11 19.42
CA HIS A 276 16.62 -14.36 20.29
C HIS A 276 16.12 -14.41 21.74
N PRO A 277 16.15 -15.58 22.38
CA PRO A 277 15.61 -15.72 23.72
C PRO A 277 16.36 -14.85 24.72
N PRO A 278 15.64 -14.07 25.58
CA PRO A 278 16.24 -13.25 26.60
C PRO A 278 17.13 -14.05 27.56
N PRO A 279 18.16 -13.44 28.19
CA PRO A 279 18.99 -14.10 29.17
C PRO A 279 18.17 -14.80 30.27
N GLY A 280 18.58 -16.00 30.64
CA GLY A 280 17.87 -16.81 31.64
C GLY A 280 16.68 -17.61 31.13
N THR A 281 16.41 -17.58 29.81
CA THR A 281 15.37 -18.42 29.20
C THR A 281 15.78 -19.89 29.25
N LEU A 282 14.91 -20.73 29.82
CA LEU A 282 15.04 -22.19 29.88
C LEU A 282 14.52 -22.81 28.58
N THR A 283 15.17 -23.86 28.09
CA THR A 283 14.78 -24.57 26.87
C THR A 283 14.67 -26.08 27.12
N LYS A 284 13.70 -26.73 26.43
CA LYS A 284 13.54 -28.17 26.37
C LYS A 284 13.16 -28.61 24.96
N ASN A 285 13.66 -29.73 24.52
CA ASN A 285 13.22 -30.38 23.28
C ASN A 285 12.28 -31.52 23.58
N ARG A 286 11.18 -31.63 22.85
CA ARG A 286 10.24 -32.76 22.91
C ARG A 286 10.61 -33.85 21.90
N PRO A 287 10.20 -35.10 22.13
CA PRO A 287 10.45 -36.19 21.18
C PRO A 287 9.88 -35.98 19.77
N ASN A 288 8.83 -35.17 19.64
CA ASN A 288 8.23 -34.79 18.35
C ASN A 288 9.00 -33.68 17.60
N GLY A 289 10.15 -33.25 18.11
CA GLY A 289 10.98 -32.20 17.53
C GLY A 289 10.61 -30.77 17.93
N ASP A 290 9.55 -30.57 18.73
CA ASP A 290 9.18 -29.22 19.22
C ASP A 290 10.23 -28.74 20.22
N THR A 291 10.58 -27.43 20.12
CA THR A 291 11.40 -26.76 21.12
C THR A 291 10.52 -25.86 21.99
N LEU A 292 10.68 -26.00 23.29
CA LEU A 292 9.98 -25.22 24.31
C LEU A 292 10.91 -24.17 24.90
N TYR A 293 10.37 -23.02 25.20
CA TYR A 293 11.05 -21.89 25.84
C TYR A 293 10.25 -21.41 27.05
N TYR A 294 10.93 -21.07 28.12
CA TYR A 294 10.30 -20.43 29.28
C TYR A 294 11.28 -19.46 29.93
N ASN A 295 10.88 -18.22 30.08
CA ASN A 295 11.67 -17.23 30.82
C ASN A 295 11.04 -16.97 32.20
N PRO A 296 11.72 -17.37 33.31
CA PRO A 296 11.16 -17.20 34.65
C PRO A 296 10.95 -15.73 35.09
N VAL A 297 11.75 -14.81 34.53
CA VAL A 297 11.68 -13.39 34.88
C VAL A 297 10.44 -12.72 34.28
N THR A 298 10.16 -13.01 33.01
CA THR A 298 9.00 -12.42 32.30
C THR A 298 7.76 -13.29 32.38
N ASN A 299 7.89 -14.51 32.91
CA ASN A 299 6.87 -15.55 32.93
C ASN A 299 6.32 -15.90 31.54
N VAL A 300 7.12 -15.75 30.49
CA VAL A 300 6.71 -16.06 29.11
C VAL A 300 7.10 -17.51 28.77
N PHE A 301 6.10 -18.28 28.35
CA PHE A 301 6.27 -19.60 27.76
C PHE A 301 5.97 -19.51 26.25
N ALA A 302 6.81 -20.15 25.43
CA ALA A 302 6.58 -20.29 24.00
C ALA A 302 7.05 -21.65 23.50
N SER A 303 6.52 -22.07 22.35
CA SER A 303 7.02 -23.27 21.66
C SER A 303 6.97 -23.11 20.14
N LYS A 304 7.95 -23.75 19.48
CA LYS A 304 8.01 -23.87 18.02
C LYS A 304 8.14 -25.33 17.61
N ASP A 305 7.72 -25.60 16.39
CA ASP A 305 7.87 -26.94 15.80
C ASP A 305 9.32 -27.19 15.32
N ILE A 306 9.55 -28.38 14.76
CA ILE A 306 10.84 -28.80 14.21
C ILE A 306 11.33 -27.91 13.05
N ASN A 307 10.42 -27.23 12.36
CA ASN A 307 10.72 -26.30 11.26
C ASN A 307 10.94 -24.86 11.76
N GLY A 308 10.93 -24.62 13.06
CA GLY A 308 11.08 -23.29 13.65
C GLY A 308 9.80 -22.45 13.69
N VAL A 309 8.64 -23.01 13.32
CA VAL A 309 7.37 -22.29 13.25
C VAL A 309 6.71 -22.21 14.64
N PRO A 310 6.29 -21.02 15.11
CA PRO A 310 5.60 -20.83 16.38
C PRO A 310 4.33 -21.69 16.49
N ARG A 311 4.16 -22.32 17.66
CA ARG A 311 2.94 -23.05 18.04
C ARG A 311 2.10 -22.30 19.05
N THR A 312 2.75 -21.66 20.02
CA THR A 312 2.09 -20.94 21.10
C THR A 312 3.04 -19.97 21.78
N MET A 313 2.49 -18.91 22.36
CA MET A 313 3.14 -18.03 23.34
C MET A 313 2.09 -17.57 24.35
N PHE A 314 2.38 -17.64 25.63
CA PHE A 314 1.49 -17.19 26.71
C PHE A 314 2.24 -17.08 28.05
N LYS A 315 1.60 -16.51 29.07
CA LYS A 315 2.13 -16.46 30.44
C LYS A 315 1.41 -17.49 31.31
N PRO A 316 2.06 -18.62 31.68
CA PRO A 316 1.41 -19.66 32.45
C PRO A 316 1.05 -19.17 33.87
N GLU A 317 -0.18 -19.36 34.31
CA GLU A 317 -0.65 -18.98 35.66
C GLU A 317 0.19 -19.62 36.78
N LYS A 318 0.68 -20.84 36.58
CA LYS A 318 1.52 -21.56 37.52
C LYS A 318 3.02 -21.36 37.32
N GLY A 319 3.40 -20.42 36.47
CA GLY A 319 4.78 -20.04 36.28
C GLY A 319 5.72 -21.22 36.06
N ILE A 320 6.78 -21.30 36.87
CA ILE A 320 7.81 -22.37 36.81
C ILE A 320 7.24 -23.77 37.05
N GLU A 321 6.16 -23.93 37.81
CA GLU A 321 5.55 -25.24 37.99
C GLU A 321 4.95 -25.80 36.69
N TYR A 322 4.41 -24.91 35.82
CA TYR A 322 3.96 -25.29 34.49
C TYR A 322 5.13 -25.81 33.67
N TRP A 323 6.27 -25.07 33.68
CA TRP A 323 7.49 -25.48 32.98
C TRP A 323 8.02 -26.82 33.41
N ASN A 324 8.03 -27.09 34.71
CA ASN A 324 8.57 -28.35 35.27
C ASN A 324 7.78 -29.58 34.84
N LYS A 325 6.53 -29.39 34.41
CA LYS A 325 5.64 -30.46 33.93
C LYS A 325 5.71 -30.71 32.41
N GLN A 326 6.49 -29.93 31.68
CA GLN A 326 6.64 -30.08 30.23
C GLN A 326 7.61 -31.18 29.84
#